data_e6c73f878a1c72107a88183822d2927c
#
_entry.id   e6c73f878a1c72107a88183822d2927c
#
_cell.length_a   1.000
_cell.length_b   1.000
_cell.length_c   1.000
_cell.angle_alpha   90.00
_cell.angle_beta   90.00
_cell.angle_gamma   90.00
#
_symmetry.space_group_name_H-M   'P 1'
#
loop_
_entity.id
_entity.type
_entity.pdbx_description
1 polymer ?
#
loop_
_entity_poly.entity_id
_entity_poly.type
_entity_poly.pdbx_seq_one_letter_code
_entity_poly.pdbx_strand_id
1 'polypeptide(L)'
;MKHKTNSVETYRKETIWHNIRKFWPYYIMVIPGVIYFIIFKYIPLVGSVIAFQDYSIIKGIGASNWVGLENFKKLFSYSDFPRILSNTIILGLCKTVLIFPIPVILSLMLNEVKSLKLKKVIQTVIYIPYFLSWVIVGGIIFDLFGIGGLFNNIRQFFGLKPLLVMQKESWYRPIYVIAAIWKESGWGTVVYLATISGLDPSIYEAAAIDGARRFGKIRYITFPLLIPTIVTVFLLNIGNFLELGFDQSFNLLTPMTYSVGDILDTYVYRAGILQAQYSFTTAVGLFQSVIGLVLVMTFNKLSGFVSENGGLW
;
A
#
# COMPACT_ATOMS: atom_id res chain seq x y z
N MET A 1 -24.04 63.76 15.21
CA MET A 1 -25.32 63.07 15.10
C MET A 1 -25.45 62.41 13.73
N LYS A 2 -25.86 61.11 13.72
CA LYS A 2 -26.30 60.30 12.55
C LYS A 2 -25.20 59.85 11.58
N HIS A 3 -25.08 58.69 11.17
CA HIS A 3 -25.62 57.33 11.32
C HIS A 3 -24.60 56.45 10.57
N LYS A 4 -23.97 55.52 11.29
CA LYS A 4 -23.33 54.35 10.68
C LYS A 4 -24.44 53.42 10.24
N THR A 5 -24.71 53.31 8.97
CA THR A 5 -25.49 52.24 8.40
C THR A 5 -24.59 51.01 8.24
N ASN A 6 -24.83 50.01 9.07
CA ASN A 6 -24.34 48.67 8.94
C ASN A 6 -24.87 48.09 7.62
N SER A 7 -24.02 47.95 6.62
CA SER A 7 -24.27 47.05 5.50
C SER A 7 -23.91 45.63 5.98
N VAL A 8 -24.88 44.97 6.62
CA VAL A 8 -24.89 43.55 6.74
C VAL A 8 -25.11 43.02 5.33
N GLU A 9 -24.05 42.56 4.68
CA GLU A 9 -24.16 41.78 3.46
C GLU A 9 -25.00 40.54 3.80
N THR A 10 -26.27 40.59 3.40
CA THR A 10 -27.17 39.47 3.40
C THR A 10 -26.60 38.48 2.37
N TYR A 11 -25.84 37.49 2.83
CA TYR A 11 -25.52 36.31 2.04
C TYR A 11 -26.83 35.65 1.64
N ARG A 12 -27.32 36.02 0.44
CA ARG A 12 -28.48 35.39 -0.18
C ARG A 12 -28.12 33.92 -0.30
N LYS A 13 -28.83 33.03 0.38
CA LYS A 13 -28.76 31.59 0.18
C LYS A 13 -29.06 31.33 -1.29
N GLU A 14 -28.03 31.24 -2.12
CA GLU A 14 -28.19 30.86 -3.51
C GLU A 14 -28.88 29.49 -3.51
N THR A 15 -30.01 29.42 -4.20
CA THR A 15 -30.80 28.19 -4.25
C THR A 15 -29.93 27.10 -4.87
N ILE A 16 -29.94 25.89 -4.29
CA ILE A 16 -29.14 24.74 -4.75
C ILE A 16 -29.20 24.58 -6.29
N TRP A 17 -30.40 24.80 -6.86
CA TRP A 17 -30.62 24.78 -8.31
C TRP A 17 -29.84 25.84 -9.09
N HIS A 18 -29.65 27.03 -8.57
CA HIS A 18 -28.85 28.07 -9.21
C HIS A 18 -27.37 27.65 -9.26
N ASN A 19 -26.85 27.10 -8.17
CA ASN A 19 -25.47 26.60 -8.11
C ASN A 19 -25.27 25.40 -9.04
N ILE A 20 -26.20 24.45 -9.10
CA ILE A 20 -26.14 23.31 -10.04
C ILE A 20 -26.10 23.83 -11.48
N ARG A 21 -26.95 24.80 -11.85
CA ARG A 21 -27.00 25.35 -13.21
C ARG A 21 -25.75 26.19 -13.56
N LYS A 22 -25.14 26.85 -12.59
CA LYS A 22 -23.90 27.62 -12.75
C LYS A 22 -22.67 26.72 -12.90
N PHE A 23 -22.64 25.61 -12.17
CA PHE A 23 -21.48 24.72 -12.08
C PHE A 23 -21.68 23.37 -12.78
N TRP A 24 -22.71 23.21 -13.64
CA TRP A 24 -23.01 21.95 -14.31
C TRP A 24 -21.84 21.30 -15.06
N PRO A 25 -20.89 22.07 -15.70
CA PRO A 25 -19.78 21.43 -16.39
C PRO A 25 -18.87 20.67 -15.42
N TYR A 26 -18.68 21.21 -14.21
CA TYR A 26 -17.88 20.53 -13.16
C TYR A 26 -18.55 19.25 -12.66
N TYR A 27 -19.90 19.27 -12.53
CA TYR A 27 -20.63 18.06 -12.15
C TYR A 27 -20.49 16.96 -13.22
N ILE A 28 -20.57 17.31 -14.51
CA ILE A 28 -20.37 16.32 -15.58
C ILE A 28 -18.97 15.72 -15.54
N MET A 29 -17.93 16.50 -15.21
CA MET A 29 -16.56 15.98 -15.08
C MET A 29 -16.41 15.02 -13.88
N VAL A 30 -17.19 15.20 -12.82
CA VAL A 30 -17.13 14.36 -11.61
C VAL A 30 -18.00 13.10 -11.73
N ILE A 31 -19.10 13.15 -12.51
CA ILE A 31 -20.06 12.04 -12.65
C ILE A 31 -19.39 10.70 -13.00
N PRO A 32 -18.46 10.58 -13.97
CA PRO A 32 -17.82 9.30 -14.29
C PRO A 32 -17.09 8.70 -13.08
N GLY A 33 -16.39 9.54 -12.29
CA GLY A 33 -15.73 9.11 -11.06
C GLY A 33 -16.72 8.64 -10.00
N VAL A 34 -17.82 9.38 -9.80
CA VAL A 34 -18.86 9.00 -8.83
C VAL A 34 -19.52 7.68 -9.24
N ILE A 35 -19.86 7.51 -10.52
CA ILE A 35 -20.43 6.25 -11.04
C ILE A 35 -19.45 5.09 -10.80
N TYR A 36 -18.16 5.28 -11.09
CA TYR A 36 -17.14 4.28 -10.82
C TYR A 36 -17.12 3.87 -9.35
N PHE A 37 -17.11 4.83 -8.42
CA PHE A 37 -17.11 4.54 -6.98
C PHE A 37 -18.40 3.80 -6.55
N ILE A 38 -19.56 4.22 -7.05
CA ILE A 38 -20.83 3.55 -6.73
C ILE A 38 -20.79 2.09 -7.18
N ILE A 39 -20.43 1.85 -8.45
CA ILE A 39 -20.47 0.51 -9.04
C ILE A 39 -19.39 -0.40 -8.44
N PHE A 40 -18.15 0.08 -8.29
CA PHE A 40 -17.02 -0.77 -7.97
C PHE A 40 -16.59 -0.74 -6.50
N LYS A 41 -17.14 0.19 -5.68
CA LYS A 41 -16.83 0.27 -4.25
C LYS A 41 -18.08 0.13 -3.39
N TYR A 42 -19.12 0.92 -3.61
CA TYR A 42 -20.32 0.91 -2.76
C TYR A 42 -21.19 -0.33 -2.97
N ILE A 43 -21.44 -0.75 -4.22
CA ILE A 43 -22.24 -1.96 -4.48
C ILE A 43 -21.56 -3.21 -3.88
N PRO A 44 -20.25 -3.49 -4.09
CA PRO A 44 -19.57 -4.60 -3.41
C PRO A 44 -19.57 -4.48 -1.89
N LEU A 45 -19.52 -3.27 -1.33
CA LEU A 45 -19.61 -3.06 0.12
C LEU A 45 -20.96 -3.54 0.67
N VAL A 46 -22.07 -3.26 -0.03
CA VAL A 46 -23.38 -3.82 0.33
C VAL A 46 -23.38 -5.33 0.16
N GLY A 47 -22.70 -5.85 -0.86
CA GLY A 47 -22.50 -7.29 -1.08
C GLY A 47 -21.77 -8.00 0.08
N SER A 48 -20.99 -7.28 0.88
CA SER A 48 -20.31 -7.88 2.05
C SER A 48 -21.26 -8.45 3.12
N VAL A 49 -22.56 -8.17 3.01
CA VAL A 49 -23.60 -8.80 3.84
C VAL A 49 -23.57 -10.34 3.78
N ILE A 50 -23.06 -10.93 2.68
CA ILE A 50 -22.92 -12.37 2.55
C ILE A 50 -21.98 -12.99 3.60
N ALA A 51 -21.11 -12.20 4.23
CA ALA A 51 -20.30 -12.66 5.36
C ALA A 51 -21.14 -13.16 6.56
N PHE A 52 -22.37 -12.69 6.67
CA PHE A 52 -23.32 -13.03 7.73
C PHE A 52 -24.37 -14.06 7.29
N GLN A 53 -24.22 -14.58 6.07
CA GLN A 53 -25.13 -15.55 5.46
C GLN A 53 -24.39 -16.85 5.11
N ASP A 54 -25.15 -17.96 5.02
CA ASP A 54 -24.73 -19.15 4.28
C ASP A 54 -25.12 -18.94 2.81
N TYR A 55 -24.28 -18.17 2.11
CA TYR A 55 -24.58 -17.67 0.77
C TYR A 55 -24.53 -18.78 -0.26
N SER A 56 -25.60 -18.88 -1.04
CA SER A 56 -25.67 -19.75 -2.19
C SER A 56 -25.84 -18.91 -3.48
N ILE A 57 -24.99 -19.15 -4.46
CA ILE A 57 -25.08 -18.47 -5.76
C ILE A 57 -26.46 -18.63 -6.40
N ILE A 58 -27.06 -19.83 -6.25
CA ILE A 58 -28.36 -20.18 -6.84
C ILE A 58 -29.49 -19.38 -6.17
N LYS A 59 -29.43 -19.19 -4.85
CA LYS A 59 -30.45 -18.45 -4.09
C LYS A 59 -30.25 -16.92 -4.14
N GLY A 60 -29.01 -16.48 -4.36
CA GLY A 60 -28.65 -15.06 -4.30
C GLY A 60 -28.66 -14.52 -2.86
N ILE A 61 -28.37 -13.22 -2.71
CA ILE A 61 -28.27 -12.55 -1.41
C ILE A 61 -29.61 -12.53 -0.66
N GLY A 62 -30.72 -12.31 -1.38
CA GLY A 62 -32.03 -12.12 -0.76
C GLY A 62 -32.65 -13.40 -0.19
N ALA A 63 -32.29 -14.59 -0.69
CA ALA A 63 -32.86 -15.86 -0.30
C ALA A 63 -31.88 -16.81 0.41
N SER A 64 -30.63 -16.36 0.62
CA SER A 64 -29.62 -17.12 1.39
C SER A 64 -29.91 -17.03 2.88
N ASN A 65 -29.66 -18.11 3.61
CA ASN A 65 -29.94 -18.20 5.02
C ASN A 65 -28.99 -17.30 5.83
N TRP A 66 -29.58 -16.56 6.80
CA TRP A 66 -28.81 -15.73 7.72
C TRP A 66 -28.19 -16.59 8.83
N VAL A 67 -26.87 -16.56 8.99
CA VAL A 67 -26.12 -17.35 10.00
C VAL A 67 -25.39 -16.46 11.02
N GLY A 68 -25.55 -15.14 10.94
CA GLY A 68 -24.92 -14.21 11.87
C GLY A 68 -23.38 -14.29 11.85
N LEU A 69 -22.74 -14.55 12.98
CA LEU A 69 -21.29 -14.57 13.13
C LEU A 69 -20.64 -15.95 12.93
N GLU A 70 -21.34 -16.94 12.39
CA GLU A 70 -20.79 -18.29 12.24
C GLU A 70 -19.55 -18.33 11.32
N ASN A 71 -19.53 -17.56 10.23
CA ASN A 71 -18.37 -17.51 9.34
C ASN A 71 -17.13 -16.94 10.04
N PHE A 72 -17.31 -15.99 10.95
CA PHE A 72 -16.23 -15.47 11.79
C PHE A 72 -15.77 -16.50 12.83
N LYS A 73 -16.69 -17.25 13.44
CA LYS A 73 -16.32 -18.34 14.36
C LYS A 73 -15.53 -19.42 13.63
N LYS A 74 -15.93 -19.80 12.40
CA LYS A 74 -15.20 -20.73 11.55
C LYS A 74 -13.78 -20.23 11.28
N LEU A 75 -13.60 -18.93 11.01
CA LEU A 75 -12.29 -18.31 10.78
C LEU A 75 -11.36 -18.54 11.98
N PHE A 76 -11.79 -18.21 13.18
CA PHE A 76 -10.97 -18.36 14.39
C PHE A 76 -10.76 -19.82 14.83
N SER A 77 -11.64 -20.72 14.41
CA SER A 77 -11.54 -22.17 14.69
C SER A 77 -10.74 -22.95 13.64
N TYR A 78 -10.37 -22.29 12.53
CA TYR A 78 -9.61 -22.95 11.47
C TYR A 78 -8.16 -23.19 11.91
N SER A 79 -7.70 -24.43 11.83
CA SER A 79 -6.39 -24.87 12.37
C SER A 79 -5.20 -24.11 11.79
N ASP A 80 -5.26 -23.73 10.50
CA ASP A 80 -4.18 -23.01 9.82
C ASP A 80 -4.25 -21.48 9.99
N PHE A 81 -5.37 -20.95 10.51
CA PHE A 81 -5.57 -19.50 10.64
C PHE A 81 -4.47 -18.79 11.43
N PRO A 82 -4.02 -19.29 12.60
CA PRO A 82 -2.94 -18.64 13.34
C PRO A 82 -1.63 -18.53 12.53
N ARG A 83 -1.31 -19.58 11.75
CA ARG A 83 -0.13 -19.59 10.88
C ARG A 83 -0.25 -18.55 9.74
N ILE A 84 -1.39 -18.56 9.03
CA ILE A 84 -1.67 -17.64 7.92
C ILE A 84 -1.67 -16.20 8.43
N LEU A 85 -2.33 -15.93 9.55
CA LEU A 85 -2.35 -14.61 10.18
C LEU A 85 -0.95 -14.17 10.62
N SER A 86 -0.17 -15.07 11.25
CA SER A 86 1.22 -14.79 11.65
C SER A 86 2.09 -14.44 10.44
N ASN A 87 2.00 -15.20 9.34
CA ASN A 87 2.72 -14.90 8.11
C ASN A 87 2.33 -13.53 7.55
N THR A 88 1.03 -13.22 7.52
CA THR A 88 0.52 -11.93 7.06
C THR A 88 1.07 -10.79 7.91
N ILE A 89 1.05 -10.92 9.23
CA ILE A 89 1.59 -9.91 10.16
C ILE A 89 3.10 -9.75 9.96
N ILE A 90 3.87 -10.85 9.89
CA ILE A 90 5.32 -10.78 9.73
C ILE A 90 5.70 -10.12 8.41
N LEU A 91 5.07 -10.51 7.29
CA LEU A 91 5.34 -9.88 6.00
C LEU A 91 4.84 -8.44 5.95
N GLY A 92 3.71 -8.11 6.61
CA GLY A 92 3.24 -6.74 6.79
C GLY A 92 4.23 -5.87 7.56
N LEU A 93 4.80 -6.39 8.64
CA LEU A 93 5.88 -5.73 9.38
C LEU A 93 7.13 -5.56 8.51
N CYS A 94 7.53 -6.58 7.76
CA CYS A 94 8.64 -6.44 6.80
C CYS A 94 8.36 -5.35 5.77
N LYS A 95 7.14 -5.29 5.23
CA LYS A 95 6.73 -4.25 4.28
C LYS A 95 6.80 -2.86 4.90
N THR A 96 6.31 -2.70 6.12
CA THR A 96 6.27 -1.42 6.84
C THR A 96 7.67 -0.97 7.30
N VAL A 97 8.49 -1.88 7.82
CA VAL A 97 9.76 -1.53 8.46
C VAL A 97 10.93 -1.54 7.48
N LEU A 98 10.95 -2.47 6.52
CA LEU A 98 12.08 -2.65 5.60
C LEU A 98 11.85 -2.02 4.24
N ILE A 99 10.64 -2.12 3.68
CA ILE A 99 10.34 -1.64 2.32
C ILE A 99 9.95 -0.18 2.33
N PHE A 100 9.04 0.24 3.21
CA PHE A 100 8.51 1.60 3.26
C PHE A 100 9.58 2.71 3.41
N PRO A 101 10.67 2.58 4.20
CA PRO A 101 11.70 3.61 4.31
C PRO A 101 12.57 3.76 3.07
N ILE A 102 12.68 2.75 2.21
CA ILE A 102 13.59 2.77 1.05
C ILE A 102 13.29 3.91 0.06
N PRO A 103 12.03 4.16 -0.35
CA PRO A 103 11.70 5.31 -1.19
C PRO A 103 12.12 6.65 -0.60
N VAL A 104 12.01 6.82 0.72
CA VAL A 104 12.45 8.05 1.42
C VAL A 104 13.96 8.20 1.29
N ILE A 105 14.71 7.14 1.60
CA ILE A 105 16.18 7.13 1.49
C ILE A 105 16.63 7.41 0.05
N LEU A 106 16.03 6.71 -0.92
CA LEU A 106 16.34 6.90 -2.34
C LEU A 106 16.02 8.32 -2.82
N SER A 107 14.92 8.93 -2.37
CA SER A 107 14.58 10.30 -2.74
C SER A 107 15.59 11.31 -2.21
N LEU A 108 16.03 11.16 -0.96
CA LEU A 108 17.08 11.99 -0.36
C LEU A 108 18.41 11.84 -1.11
N MET A 109 18.79 10.59 -1.45
CA MET A 109 20.01 10.34 -2.24
C MET A 109 19.92 10.93 -3.65
N LEU A 110 18.80 10.76 -4.33
CA LEU A 110 18.58 11.31 -5.67
C LEU A 110 18.57 12.84 -5.69
N ASN A 111 18.12 13.47 -4.60
CA ASN A 111 18.16 14.92 -4.48
C ASN A 111 19.59 15.47 -4.46
N GLU A 112 20.54 14.72 -3.91
CA GLU A 112 21.95 15.11 -3.84
C GLU A 112 22.72 14.92 -5.18
N VAL A 113 22.12 14.25 -6.18
CA VAL A 113 22.75 14.07 -7.49
C VAL A 113 22.74 15.39 -8.27
N LYS A 114 23.92 16.00 -8.43
CA LYS A 114 24.09 17.29 -9.11
C LYS A 114 23.86 17.21 -10.63
N SER A 115 24.30 16.14 -11.28
CA SER A 115 24.14 15.99 -12.72
C SER A 115 22.72 15.62 -13.07
N LEU A 116 21.99 16.49 -13.75
CA LEU A 116 20.63 16.24 -14.22
C LEU A 116 20.54 15.02 -15.15
N LYS A 117 21.55 14.79 -16.00
CA LYS A 117 21.60 13.62 -16.88
C LYS A 117 21.73 12.34 -16.06
N LEU A 118 22.66 12.29 -15.11
CA LEU A 118 22.85 11.14 -14.23
C LEU A 118 21.60 10.89 -13.36
N LYS A 119 21.00 11.95 -12.81
CA LYS A 119 19.75 11.84 -12.03
C LYS A 119 18.65 11.18 -12.86
N LYS A 120 18.43 11.62 -14.10
CA LYS A 120 17.44 11.02 -15.03
C LYS A 120 17.73 9.55 -15.31
N VAL A 121 18.97 9.20 -15.57
CA VAL A 121 19.35 7.79 -15.83
C VAL A 121 19.06 6.93 -14.62
N ILE A 122 19.50 7.35 -13.42
CA ILE A 122 19.23 6.60 -12.17
C ILE A 122 17.72 6.46 -11.94
N GLN A 123 16.96 7.55 -12.08
CA GLN A 123 15.49 7.52 -11.96
C GLN A 123 14.86 6.51 -12.93
N THR A 124 15.27 6.52 -14.19
CA THR A 124 14.76 5.57 -15.19
C THR A 124 15.04 4.13 -14.77
N VAL A 125 16.27 3.82 -14.37
CA VAL A 125 16.67 2.45 -13.96
C VAL A 125 15.88 1.96 -12.76
N ILE A 126 15.68 2.80 -11.75
CA ILE A 126 14.94 2.39 -10.53
C ILE A 126 13.42 2.39 -10.71
N TYR A 127 12.89 3.09 -11.75
CA TYR A 127 11.44 3.14 -12.01
C TYR A 127 10.97 1.99 -12.90
N ILE A 128 11.80 1.51 -13.83
CA ILE A 128 11.44 0.44 -14.78
C ILE A 128 10.84 -0.79 -14.09
N PRO A 129 11.40 -1.34 -12.99
CA PRO A 129 10.86 -2.55 -12.37
C PRO A 129 9.41 -2.42 -11.90
N TYR A 130 8.96 -1.23 -11.55
CA TYR A 130 7.59 -0.99 -11.11
C TYR A 130 6.55 -1.37 -12.17
N PHE A 131 6.87 -1.17 -13.45
CA PHE A 131 5.95 -1.44 -14.57
C PHE A 131 5.86 -2.93 -14.94
N LEU A 132 6.73 -3.77 -14.39
CA LEU A 132 6.66 -5.21 -14.59
C LEU A 132 5.52 -5.81 -13.74
N SER A 133 4.79 -6.78 -14.29
CA SER A 133 3.82 -7.54 -13.47
C SER A 133 4.55 -8.44 -12.47
N TRP A 134 3.89 -8.81 -11.37
CA TRP A 134 4.45 -9.78 -10.42
C TRP A 134 4.65 -11.16 -11.03
N VAL A 135 3.91 -11.51 -12.09
CA VAL A 135 4.13 -12.76 -12.85
C VAL A 135 5.52 -12.73 -13.52
N ILE A 136 5.87 -11.62 -14.18
CA ILE A 136 7.19 -11.46 -14.82
C ILE A 136 8.29 -11.43 -13.74
N VAL A 137 8.10 -10.67 -12.67
CA VAL A 137 9.07 -10.60 -11.57
C VAL A 137 9.28 -11.96 -10.91
N GLY A 138 8.20 -12.71 -10.66
CA GLY A 138 8.27 -14.08 -10.17
C GLY A 138 9.05 -14.99 -11.10
N GLY A 139 8.78 -14.95 -12.42
CA GLY A 139 9.52 -15.68 -13.44
C GLY A 139 11.02 -15.37 -13.40
N ILE A 140 11.40 -14.09 -13.37
CA ILE A 140 12.82 -13.67 -13.25
C ILE A 140 13.46 -14.23 -11.98
N ILE A 141 12.75 -14.21 -10.84
CA ILE A 141 13.27 -14.74 -9.57
C ILE A 141 13.48 -16.26 -9.66
N PHE A 142 12.54 -17.00 -10.27
CA PHE A 142 12.69 -18.43 -10.50
C PHE A 142 13.83 -18.75 -11.47
N ASP A 143 14.01 -17.96 -12.54
CA ASP A 143 15.13 -18.11 -13.48
C ASP A 143 16.47 -17.78 -12.83
N LEU A 144 16.50 -16.88 -11.87
CA LEU A 144 17.73 -16.55 -11.14
C LEU A 144 18.07 -17.57 -10.05
N PHE A 145 17.08 -17.95 -9.22
CA PHE A 145 17.29 -18.70 -7.97
C PHE A 145 16.76 -20.14 -8.00
N GLY A 146 16.13 -20.57 -9.10
CA GLY A 146 15.71 -21.97 -9.30
C GLY A 146 16.89 -22.93 -9.35
N ILE A 147 16.62 -24.23 -9.38
CA ILE A 147 17.67 -25.27 -9.37
C ILE A 147 18.62 -25.12 -10.57
N GLY A 148 18.10 -24.90 -11.77
CA GLY A 148 18.87 -24.66 -12.99
C GLY A 148 19.17 -23.18 -13.26
N GLY A 149 18.89 -22.29 -12.30
CA GLY A 149 19.00 -20.85 -12.45
C GLY A 149 20.44 -20.34 -12.42
N LEU A 150 20.59 -19.06 -12.81
CA LEU A 150 21.90 -18.41 -12.92
C LEU A 150 22.71 -18.51 -11.61
N PHE A 151 22.09 -18.33 -10.46
CA PHE A 151 22.74 -18.43 -9.15
C PHE A 151 23.38 -19.81 -8.93
N ASN A 152 22.68 -20.88 -9.24
CA ASN A 152 23.18 -22.24 -9.08
C ASN A 152 24.22 -22.60 -10.15
N ASN A 153 24.09 -22.07 -11.35
CA ASN A 153 25.10 -22.26 -12.42
C ASN A 153 26.44 -21.61 -12.01
N ILE A 154 26.39 -20.41 -11.42
CA ILE A 154 27.59 -19.74 -10.88
C ILE A 154 28.19 -20.58 -9.72
N ARG A 155 27.37 -21.09 -8.81
CA ARG A 155 27.83 -21.95 -7.71
C ARG A 155 28.52 -23.21 -8.22
N GLN A 156 27.94 -23.87 -9.23
CA GLN A 156 28.52 -25.07 -9.85
C GLN A 156 29.84 -24.76 -10.53
N PHE A 157 29.95 -23.62 -11.19
CA PHE A 157 31.23 -23.16 -11.81
C PHE A 157 32.34 -23.06 -10.75
N PHE A 158 32.02 -22.67 -9.50
CA PHE A 158 32.97 -22.66 -8.40
C PHE A 158 33.03 -23.99 -7.61
N GLY A 159 32.53 -25.09 -8.17
CA GLY A 159 32.54 -26.40 -7.52
C GLY A 159 31.63 -26.56 -6.31
N LEU A 160 30.71 -25.61 -6.08
CA LEU A 160 29.78 -25.66 -4.96
C LEU A 160 28.49 -26.40 -5.36
N LYS A 161 27.91 -27.15 -4.41
CA LYS A 161 26.63 -27.84 -4.62
C LYS A 161 25.49 -26.86 -4.85
N PRO A 162 24.50 -27.18 -5.73
CA PRO A 162 23.30 -26.37 -5.90
C PRO A 162 22.56 -26.14 -4.59
N LEU A 163 21.99 -24.97 -4.45
CA LEU A 163 21.19 -24.57 -3.29
C LEU A 163 19.71 -24.44 -3.70
N LEU A 164 18.82 -25.14 -2.99
CA LEU A 164 17.38 -25.12 -3.24
C LEU A 164 16.73 -23.83 -2.66
N VAL A 165 17.14 -22.67 -3.16
CA VAL A 165 16.75 -21.34 -2.61
C VAL A 165 15.24 -21.18 -2.60
N MET A 166 14.57 -21.45 -3.73
CA MET A 166 13.11 -21.28 -3.86
C MET A 166 12.26 -22.33 -3.11
N GLN A 167 12.90 -23.38 -2.58
CA GLN A 167 12.23 -24.45 -1.87
C GLN A 167 12.47 -24.42 -0.36
N LYS A 168 13.39 -23.56 0.12
CA LYS A 168 13.70 -23.42 1.55
C LYS A 168 12.90 -22.29 2.17
N GLU A 169 12.19 -22.59 3.25
CA GLU A 169 11.41 -21.62 4.04
C GLU A 169 12.22 -20.39 4.47
N SER A 170 13.49 -20.61 4.87
CA SER A 170 14.38 -19.54 5.34
C SER A 170 14.69 -18.47 4.29
N TRP A 171 14.58 -18.80 3.00
CA TRP A 171 14.84 -17.87 1.89
C TRP A 171 13.60 -17.14 1.39
N TYR A 172 12.40 -17.65 1.68
CA TYR A 172 11.17 -17.06 1.17
C TYR A 172 11.01 -15.58 1.56
N ARG A 173 11.07 -15.27 2.87
CA ARG A 173 10.89 -13.90 3.36
C ARG A 173 11.97 -12.93 2.89
N PRO A 174 13.28 -13.27 2.90
CA PRO A 174 14.31 -12.45 2.27
C PRO A 174 14.06 -12.16 0.80
N ILE A 175 13.71 -13.18 0.01
CA ILE A 175 13.40 -13.00 -1.43
C ILE A 175 12.18 -12.11 -1.61
N TYR A 176 11.12 -12.33 -0.83
CA TYR A 176 9.92 -11.51 -0.85
C TYR A 176 10.23 -10.04 -0.63
N VAL A 177 11.02 -9.72 0.41
CA VAL A 177 11.41 -8.35 0.76
C VAL A 177 12.31 -7.72 -0.31
N ILE A 178 13.34 -8.43 -0.76
CA ILE A 178 14.28 -7.92 -1.78
C ILE A 178 13.55 -7.67 -3.11
N ALA A 179 12.67 -8.58 -3.52
CA ALA A 179 11.86 -8.42 -4.72
C ALA A 179 10.95 -7.19 -4.65
N ALA A 180 10.30 -6.97 -3.51
CA ALA A 180 9.45 -5.81 -3.29
C ALA A 180 10.26 -4.50 -3.29
N ILE A 181 11.41 -4.46 -2.60
CA ILE A 181 12.31 -3.30 -2.62
C ILE A 181 12.71 -2.98 -4.06
N TRP A 182 13.15 -3.97 -4.82
CA TRP A 182 13.58 -3.77 -6.20
C TRP A 182 12.45 -3.28 -7.10
N LYS A 183 11.25 -3.84 -6.95
CA LYS A 183 10.10 -3.50 -7.79
C LYS A 183 9.43 -2.19 -7.41
N GLU A 184 9.19 -1.93 -6.12
CA GLU A 184 8.24 -0.90 -5.68
C GLU A 184 8.93 0.40 -5.24
N SER A 185 10.18 0.33 -4.75
CA SER A 185 10.82 1.48 -4.11
C SER A 185 11.08 2.64 -5.06
N GLY A 186 11.36 2.37 -6.34
CA GLY A 186 11.61 3.41 -7.33
C GLY A 186 10.39 4.32 -7.51
N TRP A 187 9.22 3.75 -7.73
CA TRP A 187 7.98 4.51 -7.87
C TRP A 187 7.63 5.31 -6.62
N GLY A 188 7.81 4.71 -5.44
CA GLY A 188 7.58 5.39 -4.17
C GLY A 188 8.41 6.67 -3.99
N THR A 189 9.58 6.78 -4.66
CA THR A 189 10.42 7.99 -4.57
C THR A 189 9.80 9.21 -5.24
N VAL A 190 8.85 9.04 -6.16
CA VAL A 190 8.26 10.14 -6.95
C VAL A 190 7.57 11.15 -6.03
N VAL A 191 6.77 10.65 -5.07
CA VAL A 191 6.03 11.50 -4.14
C VAL A 191 7.00 12.34 -3.29
N TYR A 192 8.02 11.70 -2.72
CA TYR A 192 9.00 12.40 -1.88
C TYR A 192 9.87 13.38 -2.66
N LEU A 193 10.28 13.02 -3.88
CA LEU A 193 11.03 13.94 -4.75
C LEU A 193 10.19 15.15 -5.17
N ALA A 194 8.90 14.97 -5.42
CA ALA A 194 8.00 16.08 -5.71
C ALA A 194 7.91 17.04 -4.50
N THR A 195 7.76 16.48 -3.28
CA THR A 195 7.77 17.29 -2.06
C THR A 195 9.09 18.06 -1.89
N ILE A 196 10.24 17.39 -2.05
CA ILE A 196 11.56 18.04 -1.93
C ILE A 196 11.70 19.16 -2.97
N SER A 197 11.24 18.94 -4.21
CA SER A 197 11.31 19.93 -5.29
C SER A 197 10.42 21.15 -5.04
N GLY A 198 9.42 21.05 -4.18
CA GLY A 198 8.54 22.15 -3.77
C GLY A 198 9.04 22.93 -2.55
N LEU A 199 10.15 22.54 -1.92
CA LEU A 199 10.70 23.25 -0.77
C LEU A 199 11.36 24.55 -1.22
N ASP A 200 11.27 25.60 -0.37
CA ASP A 200 11.86 26.91 -0.65
C ASP A 200 13.39 26.83 -0.72
N PRO A 201 14.01 27.18 -1.87
CA PRO A 201 15.46 27.19 -2.02
C PRO A 201 16.18 28.13 -1.03
N SER A 202 15.53 29.21 -0.59
CA SER A 202 16.12 30.21 0.33
C SER A 202 16.55 29.59 1.67
N ILE A 203 15.85 28.57 2.15
CA ILE A 203 16.20 27.85 3.37
C ILE A 203 17.55 27.12 3.22
N TYR A 204 17.80 26.56 2.03
CA TYR A 204 19.07 25.87 1.74
C TYR A 204 20.23 26.84 1.52
N GLU A 205 19.95 28.04 0.98
CA GLU A 205 20.92 29.11 0.81
C GLU A 205 21.35 29.67 2.16
N ALA A 206 20.40 30.02 3.04
CA ALA A 206 20.67 30.46 4.40
C ALA A 206 21.53 29.44 5.18
N ALA A 207 21.14 28.15 5.14
CA ALA A 207 21.90 27.09 5.75
C ALA A 207 23.32 26.92 5.15
N ALA A 208 23.51 27.28 3.88
CA ALA A 208 24.84 27.25 3.26
C ALA A 208 25.73 28.39 3.80
N ILE A 209 25.17 29.57 4.05
CA ILE A 209 25.85 30.72 4.65
C ILE A 209 26.27 30.37 6.08
N ASP A 210 25.40 29.66 6.84
CA ASP A 210 25.67 29.16 8.20
C ASP A 210 26.67 28.00 8.23
N GLY A 211 27.23 27.59 7.07
CA GLY A 211 28.25 26.54 6.97
C GLY A 211 27.70 25.11 7.03
N ALA A 212 26.38 24.91 6.90
CA ALA A 212 25.78 23.59 6.90
C ALA A 212 26.26 22.76 5.69
N ARG A 213 26.85 21.60 5.96
CA ARG A 213 27.27 20.62 4.96
C ARG A 213 26.08 19.81 4.46
N ARG A 214 26.26 19.02 3.39
CA ARG A 214 25.20 18.22 2.75
C ARG A 214 24.41 17.37 3.74
N PHE A 215 25.08 16.58 4.56
CA PHE A 215 24.41 15.72 5.54
C PHE A 215 23.62 16.54 6.58
N GLY A 216 24.15 17.70 7.01
CA GLY A 216 23.45 18.62 7.88
C GLY A 216 22.15 19.14 7.25
N LYS A 217 22.19 19.54 5.98
CA LYS A 217 20.98 19.98 5.24
C LYS A 217 19.95 18.85 5.13
N ILE A 218 20.39 17.61 4.82
CA ILE A 218 19.47 16.46 4.77
C ILE A 218 18.83 16.24 6.14
N ARG A 219 19.65 16.17 7.21
CA ARG A 219 19.21 15.77 8.55
C ARG A 219 18.33 16.81 9.24
N TYR A 220 18.66 18.10 9.06
CA TYR A 220 18.04 19.18 9.83
C TYR A 220 17.06 20.04 9.02
N ILE A 221 17.05 19.91 7.70
CA ILE A 221 16.13 20.67 6.83
C ILE A 221 15.25 19.74 6.01
N THR A 222 15.85 18.96 5.09
CA THR A 222 15.07 18.18 4.13
C THR A 222 14.23 17.10 4.81
N PHE A 223 14.84 16.31 5.69
CA PHE A 223 14.14 15.21 6.35
C PHE A 223 12.99 15.69 7.26
N PRO A 224 13.19 16.71 8.15
CA PRO A 224 12.08 17.25 8.94
C PRO A 224 10.94 17.82 8.08
N LEU A 225 11.24 18.52 6.99
CA LEU A 225 10.22 19.05 6.08
C LEU A 225 9.50 17.96 5.27
N LEU A 226 10.08 16.75 5.16
CA LEU A 226 9.43 15.59 4.56
C LEU A 226 8.50 14.85 5.53
N ILE A 227 8.64 15.02 6.84
CA ILE A 227 7.87 14.26 7.84
C ILE A 227 6.36 14.29 7.57
N PRO A 228 5.72 15.44 7.27
CA PRO A 228 4.28 15.45 6.99
C PRO A 228 3.89 14.55 5.81
N THR A 229 4.68 14.57 4.73
CA THR A 229 4.46 13.70 3.57
C THR A 229 4.70 12.23 3.91
N ILE A 230 5.75 11.92 4.68
CA ILE A 230 6.05 10.56 5.14
C ILE A 230 4.88 10.03 5.98
N VAL A 231 4.38 10.82 6.92
CA VAL A 231 3.24 10.46 7.77
C VAL A 231 1.98 10.22 6.94
N THR A 232 1.68 11.11 6.00
CA THR A 232 0.52 10.95 5.11
C THR A 232 0.60 9.66 4.29
N VAL A 233 1.74 9.41 3.64
CA VAL A 233 1.94 8.17 2.86
C VAL A 233 1.92 6.94 3.75
N PHE A 234 2.47 7.02 4.96
CA PHE A 234 2.39 5.94 5.95
C PHE A 234 0.94 5.61 6.33
N LEU A 235 0.14 6.63 6.66
CA LEU A 235 -1.27 6.46 7.01
C LEU A 235 -2.09 5.84 5.88
N LEU A 236 -1.82 6.23 4.63
CA LEU A 236 -2.45 5.62 3.45
C LEU A 236 -2.07 4.15 3.27
N ASN A 237 -0.84 3.75 3.64
CA ASN A 237 -0.39 2.37 3.52
C ASN A 237 -0.81 1.49 4.70
N ILE A 238 -0.84 2.04 5.93
CA ILE A 238 -1.12 1.22 7.14
C ILE A 238 -2.55 0.68 7.16
N GLY A 239 -3.49 1.34 6.48
CA GLY A 239 -4.85 0.84 6.31
C GLY A 239 -4.91 -0.51 5.62
N ASN A 240 -3.95 -0.79 4.74
CA ASN A 240 -3.82 -2.04 3.99
C ASN A 240 -2.78 -2.98 4.61
N PHE A 241 -2.48 -2.85 5.90
CA PHE A 241 -1.41 -3.61 6.57
C PHE A 241 -1.57 -5.13 6.45
N LEU A 242 -2.79 -5.64 6.47
CA LEU A 242 -3.09 -7.07 6.28
C LEU A 242 -3.37 -7.44 4.81
N GLU A 243 -3.50 -6.46 3.92
CA GLU A 243 -3.64 -6.65 2.47
C GLU A 243 -2.27 -6.49 1.81
N LEU A 244 -1.48 -7.56 1.82
CA LEU A 244 -0.08 -7.52 1.36
C LEU A 244 0.06 -7.53 -0.16
N GLY A 245 -1.02 -7.85 -0.86
CA GLY A 245 -1.07 -8.05 -2.30
C GLY A 245 -0.94 -9.53 -2.69
N PHE A 246 -2.02 -10.05 -3.25
CA PHE A 246 -2.13 -11.42 -3.73
C PHE A 246 -1.02 -11.77 -4.73
N ASP A 247 -0.80 -10.91 -5.73
CA ASP A 247 0.07 -11.20 -6.87
C ASP A 247 1.51 -11.50 -6.47
N GLN A 248 2.09 -10.74 -5.56
CA GLN A 248 3.46 -10.97 -5.09
C GLN A 248 3.58 -12.33 -4.41
N SER A 249 2.74 -12.57 -3.41
CA SER A 249 2.80 -13.80 -2.62
C SER A 249 2.49 -15.01 -3.48
N PHE A 250 1.47 -14.94 -4.32
CA PHE A 250 1.04 -16.04 -5.18
C PHE A 250 2.12 -16.47 -6.18
N ASN A 251 2.80 -15.50 -6.82
CA ASN A 251 3.83 -15.79 -7.82
C ASN A 251 5.19 -16.20 -7.23
N LEU A 252 5.43 -15.97 -5.93
CA LEU A 252 6.66 -16.42 -5.25
C LEU A 252 6.46 -17.68 -4.42
N LEU A 253 5.22 -18.05 -4.14
CA LEU A 253 4.88 -19.16 -3.27
C LEU A 253 5.10 -20.50 -3.97
N THR A 254 5.70 -21.43 -3.25
CA THR A 254 5.84 -22.83 -3.66
C THR A 254 5.18 -23.73 -2.61
N PRO A 255 4.77 -24.98 -2.95
CA PRO A 255 4.21 -25.90 -1.94
C PRO A 255 5.11 -26.07 -0.71
N MET A 256 6.44 -25.98 -0.87
CA MET A 256 7.43 -26.16 0.22
C MET A 256 7.59 -24.90 1.10
N THR A 257 7.06 -23.76 0.67
CA THR A 257 7.15 -22.49 1.41
C THR A 257 5.80 -22.00 1.95
N TYR A 258 4.73 -22.82 1.85
CA TYR A 258 3.41 -22.50 2.39
C TYR A 258 3.43 -22.19 3.89
N SER A 259 4.27 -22.89 4.66
CA SER A 259 4.42 -22.68 6.10
C SER A 259 4.78 -21.26 6.49
N VAL A 260 5.55 -20.55 5.64
CA VAL A 260 6.10 -19.18 5.90
C VAL A 260 5.60 -18.12 4.96
N GLY A 261 4.94 -18.49 3.86
CA GLY A 261 4.56 -17.59 2.78
C GLY A 261 3.07 -17.50 2.46
N ASP A 262 2.26 -18.47 2.97
CA ASP A 262 0.80 -18.42 2.80
C ASP A 262 0.20 -17.33 3.68
N ILE A 263 -0.50 -16.37 3.06
CA ILE A 263 -1.06 -15.18 3.68
C ILE A 263 -2.58 -15.14 3.53
N LEU A 264 -3.24 -14.19 4.20
CA LEU A 264 -4.70 -14.06 4.11
C LEU A 264 -5.18 -13.89 2.66
N ASP A 265 -4.48 -13.12 1.82
CA ASP A 265 -4.88 -12.90 0.43
C ASP A 265 -4.82 -14.18 -0.42
N THR A 266 -3.75 -14.98 -0.28
CA THR A 266 -3.61 -16.27 -0.98
C THR A 266 -4.61 -17.31 -0.47
N TYR A 267 -4.93 -17.27 0.81
CA TYR A 267 -5.94 -18.10 1.42
C TYR A 267 -7.35 -17.76 0.95
N VAL A 268 -7.70 -16.46 0.92
CA VAL A 268 -8.98 -15.97 0.39
C VAL A 268 -9.19 -16.41 -1.06
N TYR A 269 -8.16 -16.31 -1.90
CA TYR A 269 -8.23 -16.79 -3.28
C TYR A 269 -8.52 -18.28 -3.34
N ARG A 270 -7.78 -19.09 -2.57
CA ARG A 270 -7.92 -20.55 -2.57
C ARG A 270 -9.27 -21.01 -2.02
N ALA A 271 -9.70 -20.47 -0.89
CA ALA A 271 -10.97 -20.82 -0.29
C ALA A 271 -12.17 -20.19 -1.05
N GLY A 272 -12.05 -18.92 -1.44
CA GLY A 272 -13.14 -18.17 -2.08
C GLY A 272 -13.36 -18.56 -3.54
N ILE A 273 -12.31 -18.54 -4.34
CA ILE A 273 -12.45 -18.73 -5.79
C ILE A 273 -12.39 -20.22 -6.15
N LEU A 274 -11.39 -20.97 -5.63
CA LEU A 274 -11.22 -22.37 -6.01
C LEU A 274 -12.18 -23.31 -5.29
N GLN A 275 -12.61 -22.99 -4.06
CA GLN A 275 -13.50 -23.81 -3.24
C GLN A 275 -14.91 -23.22 -3.11
N ALA A 276 -15.20 -22.08 -3.74
CA ALA A 276 -16.48 -21.38 -3.73
C ALA A 276 -17.05 -21.04 -2.33
N GLN A 277 -16.17 -20.85 -1.32
CA GLN A 277 -16.53 -20.49 0.05
C GLN A 277 -16.71 -18.97 0.20
N TYR A 278 -17.63 -18.39 -0.55
CA TYR A 278 -17.79 -16.93 -0.68
C TYR A 278 -18.11 -16.24 0.65
N SER A 279 -19.03 -16.78 1.43
CA SER A 279 -19.43 -16.24 2.74
C SER A 279 -18.26 -16.15 3.71
N PHE A 280 -17.53 -17.26 3.80
CA PHE A 280 -16.38 -17.38 4.68
C PHE A 280 -15.26 -16.40 4.27
N THR A 281 -14.92 -16.35 2.99
CA THR A 281 -13.85 -15.45 2.51
C THR A 281 -14.24 -13.99 2.56
N THR A 282 -15.52 -13.66 2.43
CA THR A 282 -16.01 -12.30 2.69
C THR A 282 -15.87 -11.92 4.16
N ALA A 283 -16.11 -12.86 5.08
CA ALA A 283 -15.85 -12.64 6.51
C ALA A 283 -14.36 -12.39 6.79
N VAL A 284 -13.45 -13.11 6.11
CA VAL A 284 -11.99 -12.85 6.19
C VAL A 284 -11.66 -11.43 5.71
N GLY A 285 -12.20 -11.00 4.56
CA GLY A 285 -12.01 -9.65 4.03
C GLY A 285 -12.54 -8.56 4.96
N LEU A 286 -13.73 -8.75 5.57
CA LEU A 286 -14.25 -7.84 6.59
C LEU A 286 -13.35 -7.78 7.83
N PHE A 287 -12.82 -8.91 8.27
CA PHE A 287 -11.85 -8.96 9.37
C PHE A 287 -10.60 -8.14 9.05
N GLN A 288 -10.02 -8.29 7.85
CA GLN A 288 -8.88 -7.49 7.39
C GLN A 288 -9.22 -5.99 7.38
N SER A 289 -10.38 -5.62 6.84
CA SER A 289 -10.83 -4.22 6.75
C SER A 289 -11.04 -3.58 8.12
N VAL A 290 -11.62 -4.32 9.08
CA VAL A 290 -11.80 -3.82 10.47
C VAL A 290 -10.44 -3.57 11.13
N ILE A 291 -9.49 -4.48 10.98
CA ILE A 291 -8.13 -4.28 11.53
C ILE A 291 -7.45 -3.08 10.84
N GLY A 292 -7.53 -2.98 9.52
CA GLY A 292 -7.02 -1.83 8.77
C GLY A 292 -7.59 -0.51 9.30
N LEU A 293 -8.91 -0.44 9.50
CA LEU A 293 -9.58 0.74 10.05
C LEU A 293 -9.05 1.08 11.45
N VAL A 294 -8.95 0.10 12.34
CA VAL A 294 -8.43 0.31 13.70
C VAL A 294 -6.98 0.81 13.66
N LEU A 295 -6.15 0.25 12.79
CA LEU A 295 -4.77 0.71 12.60
C LEU A 295 -4.72 2.16 12.10
N VAL A 296 -5.48 2.51 11.06
CA VAL A 296 -5.53 3.89 10.54
C VAL A 296 -5.96 4.86 11.64
N MET A 297 -7.05 4.58 12.36
CA MET A 297 -7.53 5.45 13.44
C MET A 297 -6.48 5.61 14.55
N THR A 298 -5.83 4.52 14.94
CA THR A 298 -4.79 4.54 15.97
C THR A 298 -3.58 5.36 15.53
N PHE A 299 -3.05 5.09 14.35
CA PHE A 299 -1.88 5.81 13.83
C PHE A 299 -2.19 7.25 13.43
N ASN A 300 -3.42 7.55 12.95
CA ASN A 300 -3.85 8.93 12.70
C ASN A 300 -3.84 9.76 14.01
N LYS A 301 -4.33 9.18 15.10
CA LYS A 301 -4.26 9.84 16.43
C LYS A 301 -2.82 10.02 16.91
N LEU A 302 -1.96 9.02 16.70
CA LEU A 302 -0.54 9.08 17.10
C LEU A 302 0.25 10.07 16.23
N SER A 303 -0.09 10.25 14.97
CA SER A 303 0.61 11.17 14.05
C SER A 303 0.50 12.63 14.47
N GLY A 304 -0.58 13.02 15.17
CA GLY A 304 -0.71 14.35 15.78
C GLY A 304 0.38 14.71 16.79
N PHE A 305 1.07 13.71 17.39
CA PHE A 305 2.22 13.94 18.25
C PHE A 305 3.55 14.13 17.50
N VAL A 306 3.60 13.73 16.23
CA VAL A 306 4.82 13.77 15.40
C VAL A 306 4.87 15.00 14.50
N SER A 307 3.72 15.51 14.09
CA SER A 307 3.60 16.68 13.22
C SER A 307 2.33 17.44 13.56
N GLU A 308 2.42 18.78 13.70
CA GLU A 308 1.26 19.64 13.97
C GLU A 308 0.16 19.52 12.90
N ASN A 309 0.50 19.09 11.69
CA ASN A 309 -0.41 18.80 10.58
C ASN A 309 -0.38 17.31 10.19
N GLY A 310 -0.04 16.42 11.10
CA GLY A 310 0.32 15.04 10.81
C GLY A 310 -0.83 14.04 10.71
N GLY A 311 -2.09 14.48 10.78
CA GLY A 311 -3.27 13.63 10.59
C GLY A 311 -3.87 13.76 9.19
N LEU A 312 -4.73 12.80 8.81
CA LEU A 312 -5.55 12.89 7.59
C LEU A 312 -6.81 13.74 7.82
N TRP A 313 -7.25 13.85 9.07
CA TRP A 313 -8.39 14.66 9.54
C TRP A 313 -8.17 15.08 11.00
#